data_e602f5e27e8f34f8802d9ebf90680260
#
_entry.id   e602f5e27e8f34f8802d9ebf90680260
#
_cell.length_a   1.000
_cell.length_b   1.000
_cell.length_c   1.000
_cell.angle_alpha   90.00
_cell.angle_beta   90.00
_cell.angle_gamma   90.00
#
_symmetry.space_group_name_H-M   'P 1'
#
loop_
_entity.id
_entity.type
_entity.pdbx_description
1 polymer ?
#
loop_
_entity_poly.entity_id
_entity_poly.type
_entity_poly.pdbx_seq_one_letter_code
_entity_poly.pdbx_strand_id
1 'polypeptide(L)'
;GSKFNVNQMLSSDSNKTRLEAGGLTFLEMGYSLLQAYDFYHLYKNFDCKVQIGGSDQWSNILAGTELIKKFDLGEAYSFTSPLLVDSQGKKMGKSAGNALWVDKNKISAYDFYQQLINMDDKDVKKLFYFFTDLECDYIDEICEKDIVKAKKEMAYEVTKFIRGEEDAKEAEKISEEVFSKGDSSNMPSINLAKDKYNILDLLTQTKLLPSKAEARRNVVQGGIMINDEKILDPNYEINLEDEIIIKKGKKTFLKVVAE
;
A
#
# COMPACT_ATOMS: atom_id res chain seq x y z
N GLY A 1 -31.76 3.48 18.84
CA GLY A 1 -32.05 2.03 18.98
C GLY A 1 -33.52 1.67 18.77
N SER A 2 -34.46 2.53 19.21
CA SER A 2 -35.90 2.28 19.08
C SER A 2 -36.41 2.16 17.63
N LYS A 3 -35.64 2.63 16.68
CA LYS A 3 -35.97 2.61 15.23
C LYS A 3 -35.39 1.38 14.51
N PHE A 4 -34.56 0.56 15.19
CA PHE A 4 -33.90 -0.59 14.59
C PHE A 4 -34.45 -1.91 15.13
N ASN A 5 -34.57 -2.89 14.23
CA ASN A 5 -34.97 -4.24 14.59
C ASN A 5 -33.72 -5.11 14.77
N VAL A 6 -33.57 -5.71 15.96
CA VAL A 6 -32.38 -6.52 16.32
C VAL A 6 -32.24 -7.72 15.36
N ASN A 7 -33.33 -8.40 14.98
CA ASN A 7 -33.25 -9.53 14.07
C ASN A 7 -32.72 -9.10 12.68
N GLN A 8 -33.15 -7.93 12.19
CA GLN A 8 -32.63 -7.36 10.95
C GLN A 8 -31.15 -7.00 11.06
N MET A 9 -30.71 -6.44 12.19
CA MET A 9 -29.29 -6.16 12.43
C MET A 9 -28.46 -7.45 12.43
N LEU A 10 -28.93 -8.48 13.12
CA LEU A 10 -28.26 -9.78 13.19
C LEU A 10 -28.20 -10.50 11.82
N SER A 11 -29.14 -10.21 10.91
CA SER A 11 -29.18 -10.80 9.58
C SER A 11 -28.23 -10.16 8.56
N SER A 12 -27.56 -9.05 8.92
CA SER A 12 -26.58 -8.44 8.04
C SER A 12 -25.35 -9.37 7.85
N ASP A 13 -24.75 -9.36 6.66
CA ASP A 13 -23.65 -10.28 6.31
C ASP A 13 -22.46 -10.16 7.27
N SER A 14 -22.11 -8.94 7.68
CA SER A 14 -21.03 -8.70 8.63
C SER A 14 -21.32 -9.30 10.02
N ASN A 15 -22.55 -9.19 10.50
CA ASN A 15 -22.93 -9.73 11.82
C ASN A 15 -23.13 -11.25 11.78
N LYS A 16 -23.66 -11.80 10.69
CA LYS A 16 -23.72 -13.25 10.49
C LYS A 16 -22.34 -13.89 10.51
N THR A 17 -21.40 -13.35 9.72
CA THR A 17 -20.03 -13.87 9.68
C THR A 17 -19.37 -13.87 11.05
N ARG A 18 -19.60 -12.84 11.87
CA ARG A 18 -19.06 -12.77 13.25
C ARG A 18 -19.74 -13.76 14.18
N LEU A 19 -21.05 -13.90 14.11
CA LEU A 19 -21.81 -14.89 14.89
C LEU A 19 -21.30 -16.31 14.63
N GLU A 20 -21.04 -16.65 13.36
CA GLU A 20 -20.52 -17.95 12.94
C GLU A 20 -19.06 -18.16 13.38
N ALA A 21 -18.28 -17.09 13.43
CA ALA A 21 -16.86 -17.13 13.82
C ALA A 21 -16.57 -17.17 15.33
N GLY A 22 -17.60 -17.08 16.19
CA GLY A 22 -17.38 -17.19 17.63
C GLY A 22 -18.18 -16.22 18.50
N GLY A 23 -19.06 -15.44 17.91
CA GLY A 23 -19.97 -14.55 18.62
C GLY A 23 -19.88 -13.09 18.18
N LEU A 24 -20.84 -12.32 18.65
CA LEU A 24 -21.00 -10.90 18.35
C LEU A 24 -21.23 -10.15 19.66
N THR A 25 -20.37 -9.21 19.97
CA THR A 25 -20.55 -8.36 21.15
C THR A 25 -21.61 -7.28 20.89
N PHE A 26 -22.18 -6.76 21.98
CA PHE A 26 -23.12 -5.64 21.90
C PHE A 26 -22.51 -4.40 21.21
N LEU A 27 -21.23 -4.12 21.47
CA LEU A 27 -20.51 -3.01 20.85
C LEU A 27 -20.37 -3.20 19.34
N GLU A 28 -19.99 -4.39 18.89
CA GLU A 28 -19.86 -4.70 17.45
C GLU A 28 -21.20 -4.62 16.73
N MET A 29 -22.27 -5.12 17.34
CA MET A 29 -23.62 -4.95 16.81
C MET A 29 -24.07 -3.49 16.80
N GLY A 30 -23.75 -2.75 17.88
CA GLY A 30 -24.14 -1.36 18.06
C GLY A 30 -23.40 -0.37 17.15
N TYR A 31 -22.27 -0.76 16.56
CA TYR A 31 -21.47 0.10 15.71
C TYR A 31 -22.27 0.71 14.55
N SER A 32 -23.11 -0.09 13.90
CA SER A 32 -23.95 0.37 12.79
C SER A 32 -24.96 1.44 13.23
N LEU A 33 -25.44 1.39 14.50
CA LEU A 33 -26.33 2.41 15.05
C LEU A 33 -25.62 3.75 15.24
N LEU A 34 -24.38 3.73 15.71
CA LEU A 34 -23.57 4.92 15.91
C LEU A 34 -23.31 5.61 14.58
N GLN A 35 -22.86 4.87 13.59
CA GLN A 35 -22.63 5.40 12.23
C GLN A 35 -23.92 5.89 11.57
N ALA A 36 -25.03 5.19 11.74
CA ALA A 36 -26.32 5.62 11.25
C ALA A 36 -26.77 6.95 11.89
N TYR A 37 -26.52 7.12 13.19
CA TYR A 37 -26.82 8.38 13.87
C TYR A 37 -25.91 9.53 13.40
N ASP A 38 -24.64 9.27 13.15
CA ASP A 38 -23.72 10.25 12.60
C ASP A 38 -24.20 10.75 11.23
N PHE A 39 -24.61 9.85 10.34
CA PHE A 39 -25.16 10.23 9.04
C PHE A 39 -26.47 11.03 9.17
N TYR A 40 -27.38 10.58 10.05
CA TYR A 40 -28.58 11.36 10.37
C TYR A 40 -28.25 12.78 10.87
N HIS A 41 -27.26 12.91 11.77
CA HIS A 41 -26.82 14.20 12.28
C HIS A 41 -26.28 15.11 11.18
N LEU A 42 -25.41 14.57 10.32
CA LEU A 42 -24.84 15.27 9.17
C LEU A 42 -25.92 15.69 8.15
N TYR A 43 -26.87 14.80 7.89
CA TYR A 43 -28.01 15.10 7.01
C TYR A 43 -28.81 16.28 7.55
N LYS A 44 -29.22 16.20 8.83
CA LYS A 44 -30.09 17.20 9.45
C LYS A 44 -29.46 18.58 9.61
N ASN A 45 -28.17 18.63 9.96
CA ASN A 45 -27.52 19.87 10.36
C ASN A 45 -26.59 20.46 9.27
N PHE A 46 -26.17 19.66 8.30
CA PHE A 46 -25.18 20.05 7.30
C PHE A 46 -25.63 19.77 5.84
N ASP A 47 -26.88 19.38 5.63
CA ASP A 47 -27.43 18.99 4.31
C ASP A 47 -26.59 17.89 3.58
N CYS A 48 -25.96 17.02 4.35
CA CYS A 48 -25.18 15.92 3.81
C CYS A 48 -26.10 14.78 3.38
N LYS A 49 -26.29 14.63 2.07
CA LYS A 49 -27.25 13.66 1.48
C LYS A 49 -26.65 12.36 1.01
N VAL A 50 -25.32 12.28 0.91
CA VAL A 50 -24.62 11.10 0.36
C VAL A 50 -23.57 10.61 1.36
N GLN A 51 -23.56 9.32 1.66
CA GLN A 51 -22.49 8.66 2.40
C GLN A 51 -21.78 7.66 1.49
N ILE A 52 -20.44 7.74 1.44
CA ILE A 52 -19.59 6.91 0.60
C ILE A 52 -18.67 6.06 1.47
N GLY A 53 -18.39 4.83 1.07
CA GLY A 53 -17.42 3.97 1.72
C GLY A 53 -16.97 2.79 0.86
N GLY A 54 -16.14 1.93 1.43
CA GLY A 54 -15.83 0.64 0.82
C GLY A 54 -17.01 -0.33 0.91
N SER A 55 -17.03 -1.37 0.07
CA SER A 55 -18.11 -2.37 0.05
C SER A 55 -18.31 -3.08 1.38
N ASP A 56 -17.30 -3.16 2.24
CA ASP A 56 -17.41 -3.67 3.61
C ASP A 56 -18.23 -2.76 4.56
N GLN A 57 -18.47 -1.51 4.16
CA GLN A 57 -19.27 -0.53 4.92
C GLN A 57 -20.74 -0.49 4.49
N TRP A 58 -21.14 -1.29 3.48
CA TRP A 58 -22.48 -1.22 2.89
C TRP A 58 -23.59 -1.25 3.95
N SER A 59 -23.60 -2.26 4.83
CA SER A 59 -24.65 -2.41 5.85
C SER A 59 -24.71 -1.22 6.83
N ASN A 60 -23.55 -0.67 7.20
CA ASN A 60 -23.46 0.46 8.12
C ASN A 60 -24.00 1.74 7.47
N ILE A 61 -23.62 1.99 6.21
CA ILE A 61 -24.05 3.16 5.45
C ILE A 61 -25.56 3.09 5.17
N LEU A 62 -26.05 1.92 4.79
CA LEU A 62 -27.47 1.71 4.52
C LEU A 62 -28.34 1.92 5.78
N ALA A 63 -27.84 1.52 6.96
CA ALA A 63 -28.52 1.79 8.23
C ALA A 63 -28.76 3.29 8.45
N GLY A 64 -27.85 4.15 8.00
CA GLY A 64 -28.00 5.61 8.06
C GLY A 64 -29.11 6.15 7.14
N THR A 65 -29.16 5.69 5.87
CA THR A 65 -30.23 6.08 4.95
C THR A 65 -31.60 5.62 5.44
N GLU A 66 -31.69 4.41 5.99
CA GLU A 66 -32.91 3.90 6.59
C GLU A 66 -33.34 4.73 7.82
N LEU A 67 -32.40 5.15 8.67
CA LEU A 67 -32.68 5.96 9.83
C LEU A 67 -33.27 7.32 9.43
N ILE A 68 -32.68 7.99 8.44
CA ILE A 68 -33.15 9.27 7.90
C ILE A 68 -34.58 9.11 7.39
N LYS A 69 -34.85 8.06 6.61
CA LYS A 69 -36.19 7.75 6.11
C LYS A 69 -37.20 7.47 7.26
N LYS A 70 -36.77 6.72 8.30
CA LYS A 70 -37.64 6.43 9.46
C LYS A 70 -37.96 7.67 10.31
N PHE A 71 -37.21 8.75 10.19
CA PHE A 71 -37.51 10.04 10.78
C PHE A 71 -38.27 10.97 9.84
N ASP A 72 -38.62 10.52 8.65
CA ASP A 72 -39.40 11.24 7.64
C ASP A 72 -38.74 12.57 7.23
N LEU A 73 -37.40 12.59 7.16
CA LEU A 73 -36.64 13.79 6.82
C LEU A 73 -36.37 13.96 5.31
N GLY A 74 -36.70 12.95 4.50
CA GLY A 74 -36.47 12.93 3.06
C GLY A 74 -35.54 11.81 2.60
N GLU A 75 -34.87 12.01 1.48
CA GLU A 75 -34.05 10.99 0.82
C GLU A 75 -32.55 11.23 1.07
N ALA A 76 -31.84 10.16 1.42
CA ALA A 76 -30.40 10.11 1.49
C ALA A 76 -29.88 8.91 0.69
N TYR A 77 -28.67 9.01 0.19
CA TYR A 77 -28.10 8.07 -0.77
C TYR A 77 -26.85 7.39 -0.20
N SER A 78 -26.70 6.12 -0.52
CA SER A 78 -25.53 5.30 -0.16
C SER A 78 -24.77 4.92 -1.42
N PHE A 79 -23.44 5.03 -1.36
CA PHE A 79 -22.57 4.63 -2.43
C PHE A 79 -21.38 3.85 -1.87
N THR A 80 -21.02 2.73 -2.48
CA THR A 80 -19.81 1.98 -2.10
C THR A 80 -18.96 1.65 -3.32
N SER A 81 -17.63 1.70 -3.12
CA SER A 81 -16.66 1.20 -4.08
C SER A 81 -16.18 -0.20 -3.67
N PRO A 82 -15.71 -1.01 -4.62
CA PRO A 82 -15.00 -2.26 -4.31
C PRO A 82 -13.81 -2.01 -3.39
N LEU A 83 -13.47 -3.00 -2.56
CA LEU A 83 -12.27 -2.92 -1.73
C LEU A 83 -11.01 -3.10 -2.58
N LEU A 84 -10.01 -2.27 -2.30
CA LEU A 84 -8.68 -2.46 -2.87
C LEU A 84 -8.00 -3.63 -2.16
N VAL A 85 -7.93 -4.76 -2.85
CA VAL A 85 -7.28 -5.98 -2.39
C VAL A 85 -6.18 -6.37 -3.37
N ASP A 86 -5.10 -6.99 -2.84
CA ASP A 86 -4.03 -7.53 -3.68
C ASP A 86 -4.47 -8.80 -4.43
N SER A 87 -3.58 -9.34 -5.26
CA SER A 87 -3.81 -10.56 -6.06
C SER A 87 -4.13 -11.80 -5.23
N GLN A 88 -3.89 -11.77 -3.90
CA GLN A 88 -4.20 -12.82 -2.95
C GLN A 88 -5.51 -12.58 -2.19
N GLY A 89 -6.23 -11.50 -2.49
CA GLY A 89 -7.47 -11.10 -1.80
C GLY A 89 -7.26 -10.41 -0.45
N LYS A 90 -6.01 -10.06 -0.10
CA LYS A 90 -5.70 -9.35 1.14
C LYS A 90 -5.88 -7.85 0.95
N LYS A 91 -6.54 -7.18 1.91
CA LYS A 91 -6.72 -5.71 1.85
C LYS A 91 -5.37 -4.99 1.78
N MET A 92 -5.20 -4.13 0.80
CA MET A 92 -4.04 -3.25 0.67
C MET A 92 -4.11 -2.13 1.72
N GLY A 93 -2.93 -1.65 2.18
CA GLY A 93 -2.85 -0.52 3.10
C GLY A 93 -3.01 -0.83 4.59
N LYS A 94 -3.12 -2.10 5.01
CA LYS A 94 -3.06 -2.46 6.43
C LYS A 94 -1.62 -2.68 6.89
N SER A 95 -1.34 -2.30 8.14
CA SER A 95 -0.07 -2.14 8.85
C SER A 95 0.88 -3.37 8.94
N ALA A 96 0.71 -4.40 8.15
CA ALA A 96 1.55 -5.60 8.15
C ALA A 96 2.76 -5.51 7.18
N GLY A 97 3.37 -4.32 7.02
CA GLY A 97 4.59 -4.15 6.23
C GLY A 97 4.37 -3.76 4.75
N ASN A 98 3.14 -3.79 4.23
CA ASN A 98 2.81 -3.47 2.83
C ASN A 98 1.98 -2.19 2.69
N ALA A 99 2.05 -1.27 3.64
CA ALA A 99 1.35 0.00 3.54
C ALA A 99 2.07 0.93 2.57
N LEU A 100 1.39 1.32 1.50
CA LEU A 100 1.85 2.37 0.60
C LEU A 100 1.55 3.73 1.23
N TRP A 101 2.57 4.33 1.86
CA TRP A 101 2.42 5.61 2.53
C TRP A 101 2.34 6.75 1.52
N VAL A 102 1.30 7.56 1.62
CA VAL A 102 1.13 8.76 0.77
C VAL A 102 1.89 9.98 1.33
N ASP A 103 2.21 9.99 2.62
CA ASP A 103 2.92 11.09 3.29
C ASP A 103 4.40 11.12 2.86
N LYS A 104 4.83 12.22 2.24
CA LYS A 104 6.20 12.43 1.78
C LYS A 104 7.27 12.47 2.88
N ASN A 105 6.84 12.69 4.13
CA ASN A 105 7.76 12.63 5.28
C ASN A 105 8.05 11.19 5.74
N LYS A 106 7.25 10.22 5.28
CA LYS A 106 7.41 8.80 5.64
C LYS A 106 8.08 7.98 4.56
N ILE A 107 7.96 8.40 3.30
CA ILE A 107 8.53 7.70 2.16
C ILE A 107 8.86 8.70 1.05
N SER A 108 10.01 8.56 0.41
CA SER A 108 10.40 9.39 -0.73
C SER A 108 9.50 9.17 -1.95
N ALA A 109 9.47 10.11 -2.90
CA ALA A 109 8.76 9.94 -4.16
C ALA A 109 9.31 8.75 -4.95
N TYR A 110 10.62 8.57 -4.95
CA TYR A 110 11.30 7.43 -5.58
C TYR A 110 10.87 6.09 -4.96
N ASP A 111 10.89 5.95 -3.64
CA ASP A 111 10.48 4.70 -2.97
C ASP A 111 8.99 4.41 -3.18
N PHE A 112 8.15 5.45 -3.19
CA PHE A 112 6.74 5.32 -3.51
C PHE A 112 6.54 4.77 -4.93
N TYR A 113 7.21 5.36 -5.91
CA TYR A 113 7.21 4.94 -7.30
C TYR A 113 7.74 3.50 -7.46
N GLN A 114 8.83 3.16 -6.78
CA GLN A 114 9.41 1.81 -6.80
C GLN A 114 8.49 0.75 -6.19
N GLN A 115 7.76 1.09 -5.12
CA GLN A 115 6.77 0.17 -4.55
C GLN A 115 5.66 -0.14 -5.57
N LEU A 116 5.20 0.86 -6.33
CA LEU A 116 4.20 0.67 -7.38
C LEU A 116 4.73 -0.20 -8.53
N ILE A 117 5.94 0.05 -9.03
CA ILE A 117 6.57 -0.79 -10.08
C ILE A 117 6.73 -2.24 -9.62
N ASN A 118 7.00 -2.46 -8.33
CA ASN A 118 7.25 -3.78 -7.79
C ASN A 118 5.99 -4.56 -7.40
N MET A 119 4.79 -4.00 -7.59
CA MET A 119 3.53 -4.70 -7.36
C MET A 119 3.35 -5.89 -8.31
N ASP A 120 2.51 -6.84 -7.91
CA ASP A 120 2.17 -8.01 -8.73
C ASP A 120 1.54 -7.56 -10.05
N ASP A 121 1.88 -8.23 -11.16
CA ASP A 121 1.36 -7.91 -12.49
C ASP A 121 -0.17 -7.94 -12.55
N LYS A 122 -0.79 -8.82 -11.75
CA LYS A 122 -2.25 -8.95 -11.65
C LYS A 122 -2.93 -7.76 -11.00
N ASP A 123 -2.20 -6.96 -10.24
CA ASP A 123 -2.75 -5.79 -9.54
C ASP A 123 -2.65 -4.50 -10.37
N VAL A 124 -1.80 -4.47 -11.39
CA VAL A 124 -1.52 -3.27 -12.20
C VAL A 124 -2.77 -2.68 -12.81
N LYS A 125 -3.55 -3.48 -13.52
CA LYS A 125 -4.81 -3.07 -14.15
C LYS A 125 -5.82 -2.48 -13.16
N LYS A 126 -5.93 -3.11 -12.00
CA LYS A 126 -6.80 -2.65 -10.91
C LYS A 126 -6.36 -1.29 -10.38
N LEU A 127 -5.06 -1.09 -10.18
CA LEU A 127 -4.50 0.18 -9.69
C LEU A 127 -4.70 1.31 -10.71
N PHE A 128 -4.56 1.04 -12.00
CA PHE A 128 -4.92 2.00 -13.04
C PHE A 128 -6.36 2.46 -12.90
N TYR A 129 -7.32 1.53 -12.81
CA TYR A 129 -8.74 1.87 -12.68
C TYR A 129 -9.09 2.63 -11.42
N PHE A 130 -8.37 2.39 -10.31
CA PHE A 130 -8.65 3.08 -9.05
C PHE A 130 -8.03 4.47 -8.95
N PHE A 131 -6.90 4.71 -9.60
CA PHE A 131 -6.06 5.87 -9.32
C PHE A 131 -5.71 6.72 -10.54
N THR A 132 -6.24 6.41 -11.71
CA THR A 132 -6.00 7.22 -12.91
C THR A 132 -7.30 7.53 -13.64
N ASP A 133 -7.29 8.60 -14.45
CA ASP A 133 -8.41 8.99 -15.31
C ASP A 133 -8.17 8.51 -16.77
N LEU A 134 -7.30 7.52 -16.97
CA LEU A 134 -7.03 6.95 -18.29
C LEU A 134 -8.22 6.13 -18.79
N GLU A 135 -8.42 6.14 -20.11
CA GLU A 135 -9.50 5.38 -20.75
C GLU A 135 -9.36 3.87 -20.49
N CYS A 136 -10.47 3.22 -20.14
CA CYS A 136 -10.48 1.79 -19.79
C CYS A 136 -9.92 0.91 -20.91
N ASP A 137 -10.27 1.18 -22.17
CA ASP A 137 -9.80 0.43 -23.33
C ASP A 137 -8.27 0.55 -23.49
N TYR A 138 -7.72 1.73 -23.24
CA TYR A 138 -6.27 1.93 -23.25
C TYR A 138 -5.56 1.15 -22.14
N ILE A 139 -6.12 1.17 -20.91
CA ILE A 139 -5.58 0.41 -19.77
C ILE A 139 -5.57 -1.09 -20.10
N ASP A 140 -6.65 -1.59 -20.69
CA ASP A 140 -6.76 -2.99 -21.07
C ASP A 140 -5.69 -3.36 -22.10
N GLU A 141 -5.57 -2.54 -23.14
CA GLU A 141 -4.61 -2.76 -24.21
C GLU A 141 -3.15 -2.77 -23.73
N ILE A 142 -2.74 -1.78 -22.94
CA ILE A 142 -1.37 -1.69 -22.47
C ILE A 142 -1.01 -2.81 -21.49
N CYS A 143 -1.93 -3.20 -20.60
CA CYS A 143 -1.72 -4.30 -19.66
C CYS A 143 -1.60 -5.66 -20.35
N GLU A 144 -2.28 -5.87 -21.47
CA GLU A 144 -2.19 -7.09 -22.26
C GLU A 144 -0.95 -7.15 -23.15
N LYS A 145 -0.56 -6.02 -23.76
CA LYS A 145 0.56 -5.96 -24.72
C LYS A 145 1.93 -5.90 -24.05
N ASP A 146 2.08 -5.08 -23.03
CA ASP A 146 3.37 -4.83 -22.38
C ASP A 146 3.19 -4.50 -20.89
N ILE A 147 3.20 -5.52 -20.06
CA ILE A 147 3.04 -5.37 -18.61
C ILE A 147 4.16 -4.54 -17.97
N VAL A 148 5.37 -4.56 -18.54
CA VAL A 148 6.50 -3.79 -17.98
C VAL A 148 6.28 -2.29 -18.24
N LYS A 149 5.84 -1.93 -19.45
CA LYS A 149 5.47 -0.56 -19.78
C LYS A 149 4.26 -0.12 -18.99
N ALA A 150 3.23 -0.98 -18.87
CA ALA A 150 2.04 -0.71 -18.05
C ALA A 150 2.41 -0.39 -16.60
N LYS A 151 3.33 -1.15 -15.99
CA LYS A 151 3.80 -0.89 -14.62
C LYS A 151 4.47 0.47 -14.47
N LYS A 152 5.33 0.85 -15.40
CA LYS A 152 6.00 2.15 -15.37
C LYS A 152 5.00 3.29 -15.48
N GLU A 153 4.08 3.18 -16.43
CA GLU A 153 3.06 4.19 -16.67
C GLU A 153 2.08 4.30 -15.49
N MET A 154 1.63 3.17 -14.95
CA MET A 154 0.81 3.14 -13.74
C MET A 154 1.53 3.79 -12.56
N ALA A 155 2.79 3.44 -12.33
CA ALA A 155 3.57 4.02 -11.25
C ALA A 155 3.77 5.53 -11.43
N TYR A 156 4.00 5.99 -12.66
CA TYR A 156 4.09 7.41 -12.98
C TYR A 156 2.78 8.15 -12.71
N GLU A 157 1.67 7.70 -13.28
CA GLU A 157 0.37 8.36 -13.15
C GLU A 157 -0.13 8.36 -11.70
N VAL A 158 0.02 7.26 -10.96
CA VAL A 158 -0.36 7.19 -9.55
C VAL A 158 0.54 8.10 -8.70
N THR A 159 1.85 8.14 -8.96
CA THR A 159 2.76 9.06 -8.25
C THR A 159 2.39 10.51 -8.55
N LYS A 160 2.13 10.84 -9.80
CA LYS A 160 1.68 12.17 -10.23
C LYS A 160 0.38 12.60 -9.55
N PHE A 161 -0.60 11.70 -9.46
CA PHE A 161 -1.86 11.96 -8.79
C PHE A 161 -1.69 12.25 -7.29
N ILE A 162 -0.84 11.48 -6.61
CA ILE A 162 -0.66 11.55 -5.14
C ILE A 162 0.35 12.63 -4.72
N ARG A 163 1.45 12.79 -5.48
CA ARG A 163 2.62 13.60 -5.10
C ARG A 163 2.82 14.86 -5.95
N GLY A 164 2.18 14.90 -7.10
CA GLY A 164 2.39 15.93 -8.10
C GLY A 164 3.34 15.50 -9.23
N GLU A 165 3.30 16.29 -10.30
CA GLU A 165 4.00 15.95 -11.54
C GLU A 165 5.53 16.04 -11.41
N GLU A 166 6.04 16.97 -10.59
CA GLU A 166 7.48 17.14 -10.37
C GLU A 166 8.08 15.91 -9.68
N ASP A 167 7.47 15.47 -8.58
CA ASP A 167 7.88 14.25 -7.85
C ASP A 167 7.83 13.00 -8.74
N ALA A 168 6.81 12.89 -9.61
CA ALA A 168 6.66 11.75 -10.52
C ALA A 168 7.78 11.71 -11.57
N LYS A 169 8.09 12.85 -12.19
CA LYS A 169 9.18 12.96 -13.17
C LYS A 169 10.55 12.69 -12.58
N GLU A 170 10.80 13.22 -11.37
CA GLU A 170 12.04 12.95 -10.64
C GLU A 170 12.19 11.48 -10.29
N ALA A 171 11.14 10.86 -9.75
CA ALA A 171 11.14 9.45 -9.40
C ALA A 171 11.35 8.52 -10.62
N GLU A 172 10.68 8.81 -11.73
CA GLU A 172 10.87 8.07 -13.00
C GLU A 172 12.29 8.20 -13.50
N LYS A 173 12.83 9.43 -13.56
CA LYS A 173 14.20 9.71 -13.99
C LYS A 173 15.24 8.96 -13.15
N ILE A 174 15.13 9.04 -11.81
CA ILE A 174 16.01 8.31 -10.89
C ILE A 174 15.88 6.79 -11.14
N SER A 175 14.66 6.29 -11.32
CA SER A 175 14.42 4.87 -11.62
C SER A 175 15.14 4.44 -12.91
N GLU A 176 15.06 5.24 -13.97
CA GLU A 176 15.71 4.94 -15.24
C GLU A 176 17.24 5.01 -15.15
N GLU A 177 17.79 5.97 -14.44
CA GLU A 177 19.23 6.12 -14.21
C GLU A 177 19.80 4.93 -13.43
N VAL A 178 19.13 4.52 -12.35
CA VAL A 178 19.52 3.35 -11.54
C VAL A 178 19.49 2.05 -12.37
N PHE A 179 18.48 1.88 -13.22
CA PHE A 179 18.34 0.66 -14.00
C PHE A 179 19.19 0.63 -15.29
N SER A 180 19.45 1.77 -15.93
CA SER A 180 20.12 1.80 -17.23
C SER A 180 21.62 2.00 -17.16
N LYS A 181 22.13 2.70 -16.15
CA LYS A 181 23.54 3.11 -16.05
C LYS A 181 24.32 2.53 -14.88
N GLY A 182 23.64 1.87 -13.91
CA GLY A 182 24.26 1.50 -12.65
C GLY A 182 24.77 2.74 -11.87
N ASP A 183 24.27 3.92 -12.21
CA ASP A 183 24.67 5.17 -11.58
C ASP A 183 24.12 5.27 -10.16
N SER A 184 25.01 5.27 -9.19
CA SER A 184 24.71 5.25 -7.76
C SER A 184 24.38 6.63 -7.17
N SER A 185 24.47 7.71 -7.94
CA SER A 185 24.38 9.08 -7.43
C SER A 185 23.00 9.42 -6.84
N ASN A 186 21.94 8.80 -7.35
CA ASN A 186 20.55 9.03 -6.93
C ASN A 186 19.87 7.81 -6.23
N MET A 187 20.66 6.80 -5.84
CA MET A 187 20.14 5.66 -5.08
C MET A 187 19.72 6.07 -3.66
N PRO A 188 18.70 5.42 -3.07
CA PRO A 188 18.47 5.54 -1.64
C PRO A 188 19.77 5.29 -0.88
N SER A 189 20.14 6.22 -0.01
CA SER A 189 21.40 6.15 0.72
C SER A 189 21.18 6.20 2.23
N ILE A 190 22.06 5.52 2.95
CA ILE A 190 22.15 5.57 4.41
C ILE A 190 23.59 5.78 4.81
N ASN A 191 23.79 6.64 5.81
CA ASN A 191 25.12 6.88 6.37
C ASN A 191 25.36 5.92 7.54
N LEU A 192 26.54 5.31 7.57
CA LEU A 192 27.02 4.48 8.67
C LEU A 192 28.47 4.85 9.00
N ALA A 193 28.84 4.64 10.26
CA ALA A 193 30.21 4.89 10.70
C ALA A 193 31.20 4.03 9.91
N LYS A 194 32.45 4.58 9.72
CA LYS A 194 33.54 3.81 9.15
C LYS A 194 33.93 2.70 10.11
N ASP A 195 33.57 1.47 9.76
CA ASP A 195 33.86 0.31 10.59
C ASP A 195 33.80 -0.98 9.74
N LYS A 196 34.13 -2.08 10.37
CA LYS A 196 34.06 -3.41 9.82
C LYS A 196 32.71 -4.04 10.19
N TYR A 197 31.88 -4.34 9.21
CA TYR A 197 30.54 -4.89 9.40
C TYR A 197 30.46 -6.33 8.96
N ASN A 198 29.82 -7.19 9.78
CA ASN A 198 29.34 -8.45 9.28
C ASN A 198 28.14 -8.22 8.34
N ILE A 199 28.06 -8.96 7.24
CA ILE A 199 26.99 -8.80 6.22
C ILE A 199 25.60 -8.87 6.81
N LEU A 200 25.33 -9.76 7.80
CA LEU A 200 24.03 -9.91 8.41
C LEU A 200 23.65 -8.68 9.26
N ASP A 201 24.64 -8.10 9.95
CA ASP A 201 24.47 -6.89 10.74
C ASP A 201 24.24 -5.69 9.83
N LEU A 202 24.99 -5.55 8.78
CA LEU A 202 24.82 -4.50 7.78
C LEU A 202 23.42 -4.53 7.16
N LEU A 203 22.94 -5.69 6.72
CA LEU A 203 21.62 -5.86 6.12
C LEU A 203 20.46 -5.55 7.08
N THR A 204 20.66 -5.76 8.38
CA THR A 204 19.62 -5.45 9.38
C THR A 204 19.69 -3.99 9.86
N GLN A 205 20.89 -3.43 10.04
CA GLN A 205 21.06 -2.01 10.42
C GLN A 205 20.55 -1.06 9.34
N THR A 206 20.78 -1.40 8.08
CA THR A 206 20.24 -0.66 6.92
C THR A 206 18.74 -0.87 6.71
N LYS A 207 18.08 -1.71 7.53
CA LYS A 207 16.66 -2.10 7.38
C LYS A 207 16.34 -2.73 6.02
N LEU A 208 17.32 -3.15 5.25
CA LEU A 208 17.12 -3.85 3.99
C LEU A 208 16.46 -5.22 4.21
N LEU A 209 16.73 -5.81 5.37
CA LEU A 209 16.09 -7.04 5.85
C LEU A 209 15.68 -6.90 7.33
N PRO A 210 14.52 -7.44 7.73
CA PRO A 210 13.94 -7.19 9.04
C PRO A 210 14.62 -7.98 10.19
N SER A 211 15.41 -9.01 9.84
CA SER A 211 16.08 -9.84 10.84
C SER A 211 17.33 -10.53 10.31
N LYS A 212 18.28 -10.84 11.22
CA LYS A 212 19.49 -11.63 10.89
C LYS A 212 19.16 -13.02 10.31
N ALA A 213 18.06 -13.64 10.74
CA ALA A 213 17.63 -14.94 10.22
C ALA A 213 17.23 -14.84 8.75
N GLU A 214 16.52 -13.79 8.37
CA GLU A 214 16.14 -13.54 6.97
C GLU A 214 17.36 -13.10 6.14
N ALA A 215 18.23 -12.27 6.71
CA ALA A 215 19.48 -11.88 6.08
C ALA A 215 20.34 -13.12 5.73
N ARG A 216 20.51 -14.05 6.67
CA ARG A 216 21.22 -15.32 6.45
C ARG A 216 20.62 -16.13 5.31
N ARG A 217 19.30 -16.29 5.27
CA ARG A 217 18.63 -17.00 4.17
C ARG A 217 18.89 -16.35 2.82
N ASN A 218 18.75 -15.03 2.73
CA ASN A 218 18.98 -14.29 1.49
C ASN A 218 20.45 -14.38 1.02
N VAL A 219 21.41 -14.30 1.92
CA VAL A 219 22.83 -14.44 1.59
C VAL A 219 23.13 -15.85 1.06
N VAL A 220 22.73 -16.90 1.78
CA VAL A 220 22.97 -18.31 1.37
C VAL A 220 22.30 -18.63 0.03
N GLN A 221 21.12 -18.08 -0.24
CA GLN A 221 20.41 -18.24 -1.52
C GLN A 221 21.01 -17.38 -2.64
N GLY A 222 22.02 -16.57 -2.34
CA GLY A 222 22.68 -15.68 -3.31
C GLY A 222 21.81 -14.54 -3.79
N GLY A 223 20.89 -14.10 -2.93
CA GLY A 223 20.03 -12.94 -3.19
C GLY A 223 20.69 -11.60 -2.88
N ILE A 224 21.91 -11.57 -2.34
CA ILE A 224 22.65 -10.36 -1.96
C ILE A 224 23.90 -10.20 -2.82
N MET A 225 24.08 -8.98 -3.33
CA MET A 225 25.34 -8.57 -4.01
C MET A 225 25.82 -7.27 -3.36
N ILE A 226 27.13 -7.09 -3.33
CA ILE A 226 27.81 -5.85 -2.91
C ILE A 226 28.74 -5.44 -4.03
N ASN A 227 28.60 -4.20 -4.52
CA ASN A 227 29.36 -3.69 -5.65
C ASN A 227 29.43 -4.68 -6.83
N ASP A 228 28.24 -5.28 -7.16
CA ASP A 228 28.05 -6.29 -8.19
C ASP A 228 28.70 -7.68 -7.91
N GLU A 229 29.37 -7.86 -6.77
CA GLU A 229 29.86 -9.14 -6.33
C GLU A 229 28.83 -9.90 -5.49
N LYS A 230 28.57 -11.14 -5.83
CA LYS A 230 27.58 -11.98 -5.15
C LYS A 230 28.13 -12.52 -3.84
N ILE A 231 27.44 -12.24 -2.74
CA ILE A 231 27.84 -12.68 -1.40
C ILE A 231 27.05 -13.96 -1.05
N LEU A 232 27.77 -15.03 -0.73
CA LEU A 232 27.19 -16.33 -0.36
C LEU A 232 27.52 -16.75 1.08
N ASP A 233 28.56 -16.14 1.69
CA ASP A 233 28.97 -16.47 3.05
C ASP A 233 28.28 -15.55 4.06
N PRO A 234 27.47 -16.09 4.98
CA PRO A 234 26.84 -15.31 6.05
C PRO A 234 27.82 -14.67 7.05
N ASN A 235 29.07 -15.13 7.07
CA ASN A 235 30.13 -14.56 7.93
C ASN A 235 30.99 -13.54 7.19
N TYR A 236 30.62 -13.19 5.95
CA TYR A 236 31.36 -12.21 5.17
C TYR A 236 31.46 -10.87 5.92
N GLU A 237 32.67 -10.34 6.00
CA GLU A 237 32.96 -9.05 6.64
C GLU A 237 33.30 -8.01 5.58
N ILE A 238 32.75 -6.82 5.75
CA ILE A 238 32.87 -5.69 4.85
C ILE A 238 33.56 -4.56 5.61
N ASN A 239 34.64 -4.06 5.06
CA ASN A 239 35.29 -2.85 5.55
C ASN A 239 34.65 -1.65 4.82
N LEU A 240 33.87 -0.85 5.56
CA LEU A 240 33.17 0.32 5.00
C LEU A 240 34.09 1.54 5.13
N GLU A 241 34.89 1.83 4.08
CA GLU A 241 35.82 2.98 4.05
C GLU A 241 35.23 4.20 3.33
N ASP A 242 34.51 3.97 2.24
CA ASP A 242 33.88 5.02 1.42
C ASP A 242 32.39 4.76 1.22
N GLU A 243 32.01 4.24 0.06
CA GLU A 243 30.65 3.88 -0.27
C GLU A 243 30.56 2.47 -0.84
N ILE A 244 29.47 1.78 -0.53
CA ILE A 244 29.15 0.49 -1.13
C ILE A 244 27.72 0.48 -1.62
N ILE A 245 27.46 -0.29 -2.66
CA ILE A 245 26.12 -0.53 -3.19
C ILE A 245 25.70 -1.95 -2.82
N ILE A 246 24.62 -2.06 -2.04
CA ILE A 246 24.01 -3.34 -1.70
C ILE A 246 22.82 -3.57 -2.64
N LYS A 247 22.81 -4.74 -3.28
CA LYS A 247 21.71 -5.17 -4.13
C LYS A 247 21.04 -6.41 -3.53
N LYS A 248 19.71 -6.35 -3.33
CA LYS A 248 18.88 -7.47 -2.89
C LYS A 248 17.98 -7.93 -4.02
N GLY A 249 18.24 -9.13 -4.53
CA GLY A 249 17.54 -9.66 -5.70
C GLY A 249 17.76 -8.79 -6.95
N LYS A 250 16.74 -8.69 -7.81
CA LYS A 250 16.86 -7.98 -9.10
C LYS A 250 16.42 -6.51 -9.05
N LYS A 251 15.78 -6.07 -7.96
CA LYS A 251 14.98 -4.84 -7.96
C LYS A 251 15.27 -3.87 -6.81
N THR A 252 15.99 -4.27 -5.78
CA THR A 252 16.24 -3.42 -4.61
C THR A 252 17.71 -3.07 -4.51
N PHE A 253 18.00 -1.78 -4.47
CA PHE A 253 19.35 -1.21 -4.35
C PHE A 253 19.40 -0.27 -3.16
N LEU A 254 20.51 -0.25 -2.46
CA LEU A 254 20.77 0.66 -1.37
C LEU A 254 22.24 1.06 -1.39
N LYS A 255 22.53 2.34 -1.36
CA LYS A 255 23.84 2.90 -1.21
C LYS A 255 24.15 3.10 0.28
N VAL A 256 25.24 2.58 0.78
CA VAL A 256 25.73 2.83 2.13
C VAL A 256 26.98 3.67 2.04
N VAL A 257 26.93 4.84 2.67
CA VAL A 257 28.04 5.82 2.65
C VAL A 257 28.71 5.81 4.02
N ALA A 258 30.02 5.75 4.02
CA ALA A 258 30.83 5.84 5.23
C ALA A 258 30.87 7.29 5.74
N GLU A 259 30.61 7.46 7.03
CA GLU A 259 30.62 8.75 7.72
C GLU A 259 31.75 8.87 8.75
#